data_e0162f095c2393309742b13763758467
#
_entry.id   e0162f095c2393309742b13763758467
#
_cell.length_a   1.000
_cell.length_b   1.000
_cell.length_c   1.000
_cell.angle_alpha   90.00
_cell.angle_beta   90.00
_cell.angle_gamma   90.00
#
_symmetry.space_group_name_H-M   'P 1'
#
loop_
_entity.id
_entity.type
_entity.pdbx_description
1 polymer ?
#
loop_
_entity_poly.entity_id
_entity_poly.type
_entity_poly.pdbx_seq_one_letter_code
_entity_poly.pdbx_strand_id
1 'polypeptide(L)'
;MLLVLVVLMGSVYAEDEKDKKLTADDIFPADRVLDVQITVDPKDWDTIRYQSRNFFGALQESRQYAPLDHPYTYVEASVSIDGVEFPQVGIRKKGFIGSQNSTRPSLKIKLNHVDKEGQIDGLTNLTFNNNQQDVSLISQFMGYGLFNAAGSPAPRCAYAKLTVNGQSLGVYAHVERIHRPLLKRAFGNDNGVLYESTEVDFNPDWAGGFEHKLGPDEVGRKKIQQLI
;
A
#
# COMPACT_ATOMS: atom_id res chain seq x y z
N MET A 1 -7.93 -8.97 -69.72
CA MET A 1 -6.84 -9.14 -68.79
C MET A 1 -7.36 -8.64 -67.43
N LEU A 2 -7.83 -9.56 -66.59
CA LEU A 2 -8.51 -9.25 -65.30
C LEU A 2 -7.43 -9.28 -64.20
N LEU A 3 -7.20 -8.13 -63.56
CA LEU A 3 -6.23 -8.02 -62.45
C LEU A 3 -6.96 -8.36 -61.16
N VAL A 4 -6.63 -9.51 -60.55
CA VAL A 4 -7.15 -9.92 -59.24
C VAL A 4 -6.21 -9.36 -58.18
N LEU A 5 -6.70 -8.35 -57.41
CA LEU A 5 -6.01 -7.80 -56.26
C LEU A 5 -6.27 -8.70 -55.04
N VAL A 6 -5.29 -9.49 -54.62
CA VAL A 6 -5.36 -10.28 -53.39
C VAL A 6 -4.93 -9.36 -52.22
N VAL A 7 -5.89 -8.92 -51.44
CA VAL A 7 -5.63 -8.22 -50.16
C VAL A 7 -5.34 -9.28 -49.11
N LEU A 8 -4.06 -9.46 -48.75
CA LEU A 8 -3.65 -10.21 -47.58
C LEU A 8 -4.00 -9.38 -46.32
N MET A 9 -5.13 -9.70 -45.67
CA MET A 9 -5.39 -9.28 -44.32
C MET A 9 -4.42 -10.03 -43.40
N GLY A 10 -3.35 -9.36 -43.00
CA GLY A 10 -2.53 -9.81 -41.89
C GLY A 10 -3.36 -9.76 -40.60
N SER A 11 -3.67 -10.95 -40.07
CA SER A 11 -4.17 -11.07 -38.68
C SER A 11 -3.05 -10.58 -37.75
N VAL A 12 -3.24 -9.39 -37.20
CA VAL A 12 -2.47 -8.95 -36.03
C VAL A 12 -2.87 -9.92 -34.92
N TYR A 13 -1.99 -10.82 -34.56
CA TYR A 13 -2.13 -11.64 -33.38
C TYR A 13 -2.11 -10.65 -32.18
N ALA A 14 -3.24 -10.49 -31.53
CA ALA A 14 -3.25 -9.96 -30.19
C ALA A 14 -2.45 -10.94 -29.32
N GLU A 15 -1.27 -10.53 -28.88
CA GLU A 15 -0.54 -11.26 -27.83
C GLU A 15 -1.47 -11.41 -26.65
N ASP A 16 -1.59 -12.65 -26.14
CA ASP A 16 -2.45 -13.01 -25.01
C ASP A 16 -2.01 -12.19 -23.79
N GLU A 17 -2.78 -11.17 -23.41
CA GLU A 17 -2.57 -10.34 -22.21
C GLU A 17 -2.60 -11.14 -20.89
N LYS A 18 -2.91 -12.44 -20.96
CA LYS A 18 -3.10 -13.30 -19.80
C LYS A 18 -1.83 -13.64 -19.01
N ASP A 19 -0.64 -13.46 -19.58
CA ASP A 19 0.64 -13.81 -18.93
C ASP A 19 1.47 -12.62 -18.47
N LYS A 20 0.93 -11.39 -18.53
CA LYS A 20 1.66 -10.21 -18.07
C LYS A 20 1.78 -10.24 -16.55
N LYS A 21 3.01 -10.43 -16.04
CA LYS A 21 3.33 -10.28 -14.62
C LYS A 21 3.79 -8.85 -14.36
N LEU A 22 3.19 -8.21 -13.36
CA LEU A 22 3.64 -6.91 -12.88
C LEU A 22 4.91 -7.04 -12.05
N THR A 23 5.82 -6.11 -12.26
CA THR A 23 7.00 -5.89 -11.43
C THR A 23 6.77 -4.74 -10.44
N ALA A 24 7.67 -4.58 -9.49
CA ALA A 24 7.63 -3.43 -8.59
C ALA A 24 7.76 -2.09 -9.32
N ASP A 25 8.50 -2.03 -10.42
CA ASP A 25 8.64 -0.81 -11.22
C ASP A 25 7.36 -0.50 -12.00
N ASP A 26 6.62 -1.52 -12.46
CA ASP A 26 5.32 -1.33 -13.11
C ASP A 26 4.29 -0.68 -12.18
N ILE A 27 4.35 -0.98 -10.88
CA ILE A 27 3.39 -0.44 -9.88
C ILE A 27 3.88 0.82 -9.16
N PHE A 28 5.12 1.27 -9.41
CA PHE A 28 5.62 2.57 -8.94
C PHE A 28 6.14 3.44 -10.09
N PRO A 29 5.36 3.65 -11.18
CA PRO A 29 5.76 4.50 -12.28
C PRO A 29 5.86 5.97 -11.83
N ALA A 30 6.85 6.69 -12.35
CA ALA A 30 7.04 8.13 -12.06
C ALA A 30 6.29 9.04 -13.05
N ASP A 31 5.87 8.53 -14.19
CA ASP A 31 5.42 9.27 -15.37
C ASP A 31 3.97 9.02 -15.77
N ARG A 32 3.27 8.11 -15.09
CA ARG A 32 1.86 7.79 -15.35
C ARG A 32 1.07 7.50 -14.08
N VAL A 33 -0.23 7.50 -14.20
CA VAL A 33 -1.17 7.12 -13.14
C VAL A 33 -1.63 5.69 -13.38
N LEU A 34 -1.50 4.82 -12.36
CA LEU A 34 -2.02 3.45 -12.40
C LEU A 34 -3.56 3.46 -12.49
N ASP A 35 -4.14 2.55 -13.23
CA ASP A 35 -5.57 2.23 -13.15
C ASP A 35 -5.78 1.04 -12.21
N VAL A 36 -6.51 1.26 -11.12
CA VAL A 36 -6.79 0.23 -10.11
C VAL A 36 -8.29 0.06 -9.97
N GLN A 37 -8.78 -1.10 -10.41
CA GLN A 37 -10.18 -1.47 -10.34
C GLN A 37 -10.37 -2.49 -9.20
N ILE A 38 -11.31 -2.24 -8.29
CA ILE A 38 -11.61 -3.10 -7.15
C ILE A 38 -13.05 -3.56 -7.25
N THR A 39 -13.26 -4.88 -7.18
CA THR A 39 -14.59 -5.47 -7.08
C THR A 39 -14.72 -6.17 -5.73
N VAL A 40 -15.71 -5.78 -4.94
CA VAL A 40 -15.96 -6.26 -3.58
C VAL A 40 -17.47 -6.37 -3.33
N ASP A 41 -17.89 -7.28 -2.45
CA ASP A 41 -19.29 -7.33 -2.04
C ASP A 41 -19.74 -5.97 -1.47
N PRO A 42 -20.89 -5.42 -1.89
CA PRO A 42 -21.35 -4.10 -1.43
C PRO A 42 -21.52 -3.98 0.09
N LYS A 43 -21.90 -5.05 0.78
CA LYS A 43 -22.05 -5.06 2.25
C LYS A 43 -20.68 -5.02 2.93
N ASP A 44 -19.72 -5.76 2.38
CA ASP A 44 -18.36 -5.78 2.87
C ASP A 44 -17.68 -4.43 2.63
N TRP A 45 -17.92 -3.81 1.46
CA TRP A 45 -17.48 -2.45 1.19
C TRP A 45 -18.02 -1.46 2.22
N ASP A 46 -19.31 -1.49 2.51
CA ASP A 46 -19.92 -0.64 3.53
C ASP A 46 -19.35 -0.93 4.92
N THR A 47 -19.14 -2.21 5.25
CA THR A 47 -18.53 -2.60 6.53
C THR A 47 -17.15 -1.95 6.71
N ILE A 48 -16.24 -2.06 5.74
CA ILE A 48 -14.88 -1.57 5.91
C ILE A 48 -14.77 -0.04 5.79
N ARG A 49 -15.52 0.60 4.88
CA ARG A 49 -15.39 2.06 4.67
C ARG A 49 -15.90 2.90 5.85
N TYR A 50 -16.81 2.37 6.66
CA TYR A 50 -17.31 3.03 7.86
C TYR A 50 -16.49 2.74 9.12
N GLN A 51 -15.56 1.78 9.11
CA GLN A 51 -14.64 1.59 10.23
C GLN A 51 -13.83 2.87 10.49
N SER A 52 -13.58 3.14 11.75
CA SER A 52 -12.78 4.31 12.15
C SER A 52 -11.93 3.98 13.38
N ARG A 53 -10.82 4.69 13.53
CA ARG A 53 -9.96 4.63 14.71
C ARG A 53 -10.25 5.83 15.61
N ASN A 54 -10.36 5.58 16.90
CA ASN A 54 -10.55 6.65 17.87
C ASN A 54 -9.25 7.44 18.06
N PHE A 55 -9.29 8.73 17.75
CA PHE A 55 -8.17 9.64 17.96
C PHE A 55 -7.75 9.74 19.44
N PHE A 56 -8.71 9.84 20.34
CA PHE A 56 -8.42 9.96 21.78
C PHE A 56 -7.72 8.73 22.34
N GLY A 57 -7.89 7.54 21.72
CA GLY A 57 -7.14 6.34 22.10
C GLY A 57 -5.62 6.51 21.94
N ALA A 58 -5.16 7.35 21.01
CA ALA A 58 -3.74 7.63 20.82
C ALA A 58 -3.13 8.49 21.93
N LEU A 59 -3.95 9.21 22.67
CA LEU A 59 -3.54 10.11 23.76
C LEU A 59 -3.67 9.44 25.13
N GLN A 60 -4.10 8.18 25.21
CA GLN A 60 -4.24 7.46 26.46
C GLN A 60 -2.88 7.03 27.02
N GLU A 61 -2.76 7.05 28.34
CA GLU A 61 -1.56 6.59 29.06
C GLU A 61 -1.17 5.14 28.73
N SER A 62 -2.15 4.29 28.42
CA SER A 62 -1.89 2.90 27.96
C SER A 62 -0.99 2.82 26.73
N ARG A 63 -0.85 3.90 25.97
CA ARG A 63 0.06 4.00 24.82
C ARG A 63 1.53 3.92 25.18
N GLN A 64 1.89 4.21 26.40
CA GLN A 64 3.26 4.01 26.92
C GLN A 64 3.66 2.52 26.90
N TYR A 65 2.69 1.63 27.07
CA TYR A 65 2.90 0.19 27.24
C TYR A 65 2.56 -0.65 25.99
N ALA A 66 1.77 -0.13 25.08
CA ALA A 66 1.29 -0.88 23.91
C ALA A 66 1.13 0.01 22.68
N PRO A 67 1.31 -0.57 21.47
CA PRO A 67 1.00 0.07 20.21
C PRO A 67 -0.49 0.48 20.12
N LEU A 68 -0.79 1.40 19.20
CA LEU A 68 -2.15 1.82 18.93
C LEU A 68 -2.96 0.69 18.27
N ASP A 69 -4.18 0.44 18.75
CA ASP A 69 -5.08 -0.57 18.21
C ASP A 69 -5.38 -0.40 16.72
N HIS A 70 -5.54 -1.54 16.05
CA HIS A 70 -5.89 -1.62 14.64
C HIS A 70 -7.35 -2.09 14.44
N PRO A 71 -8.34 -1.19 14.36
CA PRO A 71 -9.74 -1.54 14.25
C PRO A 71 -10.15 -2.05 12.85
N TYR A 72 -9.26 -1.92 11.86
CA TYR A 72 -9.59 -2.20 10.47
C TYR A 72 -9.47 -3.68 10.14
N THR A 73 -10.55 -4.26 9.62
CA THR A 73 -10.62 -5.67 9.20
C THR A 73 -10.49 -5.82 7.69
N TYR A 74 -9.96 -6.97 7.25
CA TYR A 74 -9.92 -7.32 5.84
C TYR A 74 -11.22 -8.00 5.42
N VAL A 75 -11.65 -7.70 4.19
CA VAL A 75 -12.67 -8.42 3.44
C VAL A 75 -12.09 -8.91 2.12
N GLU A 76 -12.67 -9.97 1.54
CA GLU A 76 -12.22 -10.50 0.25
C GLU A 76 -12.68 -9.61 -0.90
N ALA A 77 -11.84 -9.51 -1.93
CA ALA A 77 -12.09 -8.75 -3.13
C ALA A 77 -11.30 -9.31 -4.31
N SER A 78 -11.60 -8.83 -5.51
CA SER A 78 -10.71 -8.91 -6.66
C SER A 78 -10.21 -7.53 -7.03
N VAL A 79 -8.99 -7.47 -7.56
CA VAL A 79 -8.34 -6.23 -7.98
C VAL A 79 -7.70 -6.42 -9.33
N SER A 80 -7.93 -5.46 -10.24
CA SER A 80 -7.18 -5.32 -11.48
C SER A 80 -6.26 -4.12 -11.39
N ILE A 81 -5.00 -4.27 -11.79
CA ILE A 81 -4.00 -3.20 -11.84
C ILE A 81 -3.50 -3.13 -13.28
N ASP A 82 -3.80 -2.04 -13.98
CA ASP A 82 -3.46 -1.86 -15.39
C ASP A 82 -3.84 -3.09 -16.27
N GLY A 83 -5.01 -3.69 -15.99
CA GLY A 83 -5.52 -4.86 -16.70
C GLY A 83 -5.02 -6.23 -16.17
N VAL A 84 -4.07 -6.25 -15.23
CA VAL A 84 -3.60 -7.51 -14.63
C VAL A 84 -4.45 -7.86 -13.42
N GLU A 85 -5.05 -9.05 -13.43
CA GLU A 85 -6.04 -9.48 -12.44
C GLU A 85 -5.42 -10.18 -11.23
N PHE A 86 -5.91 -9.81 -10.04
CA PHE A 86 -5.66 -10.46 -8.75
C PHE A 86 -7.01 -10.86 -8.14
N PRO A 87 -7.48 -12.11 -8.40
CA PRO A 87 -8.88 -12.48 -8.14
C PRO A 87 -9.22 -12.68 -6.66
N GLN A 88 -8.25 -12.93 -5.81
CA GLN A 88 -8.47 -13.33 -4.41
C GLN A 88 -7.55 -12.57 -3.45
N VAL A 89 -7.83 -11.29 -3.29
CA VAL A 89 -7.07 -10.41 -2.40
C VAL A 89 -7.89 -10.01 -1.17
N GLY A 90 -7.23 -9.50 -0.15
CA GLY A 90 -7.89 -8.83 0.96
C GLY A 90 -7.83 -7.32 0.80
N ILE A 91 -8.94 -6.63 1.02
CA ILE A 91 -8.93 -5.17 1.12
C ILE A 91 -9.38 -4.72 2.50
N ARG A 92 -8.84 -3.63 2.98
CA ARG A 92 -9.30 -2.96 4.18
C ARG A 92 -9.11 -1.46 4.11
N LYS A 93 -9.87 -0.75 4.90
CA LYS A 93 -9.59 0.66 5.19
C LYS A 93 -8.29 0.80 5.97
N LYS A 94 -7.68 1.94 5.85
CA LYS A 94 -6.57 2.40 6.69
C LYS A 94 -6.73 3.90 6.97
N GLY A 95 -5.88 4.40 7.83
CA GLY A 95 -5.79 5.82 8.12
C GLY A 95 -5.88 6.11 9.61
N PHE A 96 -5.47 7.33 9.94
CA PHE A 96 -5.52 7.89 11.28
C PHE A 96 -5.96 9.36 11.18
N ILE A 97 -5.28 10.30 11.80
CA ILE A 97 -5.65 11.71 11.81
C ILE A 97 -5.85 12.22 10.36
N GLY A 98 -7.02 12.79 10.07
CA GLY A 98 -7.35 13.44 8.80
C GLY A 98 -7.53 12.54 7.59
N SER A 99 -7.27 11.23 7.67
CA SER A 99 -7.38 10.31 6.54
C SER A 99 -8.51 9.27 6.68
N GLN A 100 -9.36 9.39 7.69
CA GLN A 100 -10.46 8.45 7.98
C GLN A 100 -11.78 8.82 7.27
N ASN A 101 -11.73 9.04 5.97
CA ASN A 101 -12.91 9.36 5.17
C ASN A 101 -13.70 8.07 4.85
N SER A 102 -15.04 8.11 4.84
CA SER A 102 -15.89 6.97 4.49
C SER A 102 -16.31 6.96 3.02
N THR A 103 -16.35 8.11 2.37
CA THR A 103 -16.69 8.22 0.94
C THR A 103 -15.47 7.92 0.07
N ARG A 104 -14.30 8.38 0.51
CA ARG A 104 -13.03 8.23 -0.18
C ARG A 104 -11.97 7.73 0.80
N PRO A 105 -12.10 6.48 1.31
CA PRO A 105 -11.21 5.94 2.33
C PRO A 105 -9.81 5.67 1.78
N SER A 106 -8.79 5.86 2.59
CA SER A 106 -7.47 5.26 2.32
C SER A 106 -7.58 3.74 2.43
N LEU A 107 -6.96 3.02 1.48
CA LEU A 107 -7.09 1.57 1.36
C LEU A 107 -5.74 0.85 1.47
N LYS A 108 -5.82 -0.38 1.92
CA LYS A 108 -4.72 -1.35 1.87
C LYS A 108 -5.21 -2.62 1.22
N ILE A 109 -4.49 -3.06 0.20
CA ILE A 109 -4.72 -4.34 -0.48
C ILE A 109 -3.67 -5.32 0.01
N LYS A 110 -4.09 -6.54 0.37
CA LYS A 110 -3.23 -7.66 0.76
C LYS A 110 -3.32 -8.73 -0.31
N LEU A 111 -2.30 -8.83 -1.16
CA LEU A 111 -2.25 -9.75 -2.28
C LEU A 111 -2.26 -11.22 -1.83
N ASN A 112 -1.57 -11.52 -0.74
CA ASN A 112 -1.49 -12.85 -0.15
C ASN A 112 -2.57 -13.13 0.92
N HIS A 113 -3.76 -12.57 0.77
CA HIS A 113 -4.84 -12.77 1.74
C HIS A 113 -5.38 -14.21 1.68
N VAL A 114 -5.73 -14.66 0.50
CA VAL A 114 -6.22 -16.02 0.22
C VAL A 114 -5.08 -16.86 -0.37
N ASP A 115 -4.58 -16.49 -1.55
CA ASP A 115 -3.38 -17.09 -2.13
C ASP A 115 -2.14 -16.63 -1.37
N LYS A 116 -1.48 -17.54 -0.64
CA LYS A 116 -0.31 -17.22 0.20
C LYS A 116 0.92 -16.79 -0.60
N GLU A 117 0.98 -17.14 -1.87
CA GLU A 117 2.06 -16.78 -2.81
C GLU A 117 1.80 -15.44 -3.52
N GLY A 118 0.62 -14.83 -3.32
CA GLY A 118 0.23 -13.57 -3.96
C GLY A 118 1.18 -12.43 -3.62
N GLN A 119 1.95 -11.97 -4.62
CA GLN A 119 2.93 -10.89 -4.47
C GLN A 119 3.31 -10.26 -5.81
N ILE A 120 3.91 -9.06 -5.75
CA ILE A 120 4.59 -8.40 -6.86
C ILE A 120 6.00 -8.07 -6.37
N ASP A 121 7.03 -8.78 -6.86
CA ASP A 121 8.44 -8.64 -6.43
C ASP A 121 8.65 -8.61 -4.90
N GLY A 122 7.98 -9.52 -4.20
CA GLY A 122 8.02 -9.61 -2.73
C GLY A 122 7.07 -8.63 -2.02
N LEU A 123 6.41 -7.74 -2.74
CA LEU A 123 5.40 -6.85 -2.19
C LEU A 123 4.08 -7.60 -2.03
N THR A 124 3.72 -7.91 -0.81
CA THR A 124 2.45 -8.59 -0.49
C THR A 124 1.32 -7.61 -0.13
N ASN A 125 1.63 -6.33 0.01
CA ASN A 125 0.65 -5.31 0.36
C ASN A 125 0.85 -4.04 -0.46
N LEU A 126 -0.24 -3.51 -0.98
CA LEU A 126 -0.30 -2.23 -1.66
C LEU A 126 -1.04 -1.22 -0.78
N THR A 127 -0.55 0.02 -0.73
CA THR A 127 -1.10 1.07 0.13
C THR A 127 -1.52 2.26 -0.70
N PHE A 128 -2.77 2.67 -0.57
CA PHE A 128 -3.36 3.80 -1.28
C PHE A 128 -3.84 4.85 -0.28
N ASN A 129 -3.17 5.99 -0.25
CA ASN A 129 -3.52 7.11 0.61
C ASN A 129 -4.43 8.08 -0.14
N ASN A 130 -5.53 8.46 0.49
CA ASN A 130 -6.52 9.36 -0.11
C ASN A 130 -6.06 10.83 -0.19
N ASN A 131 -4.91 11.16 0.39
CA ASN A 131 -4.34 12.51 0.43
C ASN A 131 -5.33 13.60 0.91
N GLN A 132 -6.25 13.27 1.82
CA GLN A 132 -7.28 14.21 2.26
C GLN A 132 -6.71 15.48 2.90
N GLN A 133 -5.52 15.40 3.49
CA GLN A 133 -4.84 16.53 4.12
C GLN A 133 -3.91 17.29 3.14
N ASP A 134 -3.76 16.79 1.92
CA ASP A 134 -2.88 17.37 0.89
C ASP A 134 -3.68 17.66 -0.38
N VAL A 135 -4.20 18.88 -0.48
CA VAL A 135 -4.99 19.34 -1.64
C VAL A 135 -4.18 19.29 -2.94
N SER A 136 -2.86 19.47 -2.85
CA SER A 136 -1.97 19.43 -4.01
C SER A 136 -1.73 18.00 -4.53
N LEU A 137 -1.96 16.98 -3.70
CA LEU A 137 -1.67 15.56 -3.94
C LEU A 137 -0.18 15.24 -4.16
N ILE A 138 0.74 16.20 -4.02
CA ILE A 138 2.16 16.03 -4.38
C ILE A 138 3.09 15.84 -3.18
N SER A 139 2.65 16.13 -1.95
CA SER A 139 3.55 16.17 -0.78
C SER A 139 4.24 14.83 -0.52
N GLN A 140 3.53 13.70 -0.59
CA GLN A 140 4.13 12.39 -0.40
C GLN A 140 5.06 12.02 -1.56
N PHE A 141 4.65 12.25 -2.80
CA PHE A 141 5.45 11.97 -3.99
C PHE A 141 6.76 12.75 -3.98
N MET A 142 6.68 14.06 -3.79
CA MET A 142 7.85 14.96 -3.76
C MET A 142 8.73 14.69 -2.54
N GLY A 143 8.14 14.51 -1.36
CA GLY A 143 8.88 14.25 -0.12
C GLY A 143 9.70 12.98 -0.19
N TYR A 144 9.10 11.86 -0.58
CA TYR A 144 9.83 10.60 -0.72
C TYR A 144 10.86 10.66 -1.86
N GLY A 145 10.54 11.33 -2.98
CA GLY A 145 11.48 11.57 -4.07
C GLY A 145 12.71 12.35 -3.59
N LEU A 146 12.50 13.41 -2.83
CA LEU A 146 13.59 14.23 -2.27
C LEU A 146 14.47 13.43 -1.31
N PHE A 147 13.88 12.68 -0.37
CA PHE A 147 14.65 11.84 0.55
C PHE A 147 15.49 10.81 -0.19
N ASN A 148 14.91 10.08 -1.15
CA ASN A 148 15.64 9.11 -1.96
C ASN A 148 16.77 9.77 -2.75
N ALA A 149 16.53 10.94 -3.35
CA ALA A 149 17.57 11.70 -4.09
C ALA A 149 18.70 12.21 -3.18
N ALA A 150 18.38 12.52 -1.92
CA ALA A 150 19.36 12.90 -0.90
C ALA A 150 20.13 11.71 -0.29
N GLY A 151 19.87 10.48 -0.74
CA GLY A 151 20.50 9.26 -0.21
C GLY A 151 19.91 8.77 1.12
N SER A 152 18.78 9.36 1.57
CA SER A 152 18.05 8.89 2.73
C SER A 152 16.95 7.92 2.27
N PRO A 153 17.00 6.62 2.69
CA PRO A 153 16.03 5.62 2.24
C PRO A 153 14.59 6.02 2.56
N ALA A 154 13.75 6.06 1.53
CA ALA A 154 12.33 6.36 1.66
C ALA A 154 11.49 5.43 0.76
N PRO A 155 10.17 5.29 1.03
CA PRO A 155 9.26 4.57 0.18
C PRO A 155 9.25 5.08 -1.27
N ARG A 156 9.02 4.18 -2.24
CA ARG A 156 8.59 4.59 -3.57
C ARG A 156 7.15 5.12 -3.49
N CYS A 157 6.84 6.08 -4.32
CA CYS A 157 5.52 6.67 -4.40
C CYS A 157 5.12 6.86 -5.85
N ALA A 158 3.88 6.49 -6.19
CA ALA A 158 3.26 6.69 -7.49
C ALA A 158 1.84 7.20 -7.32
N TYR A 159 1.16 7.52 -8.41
CA TYR A 159 -0.26 7.83 -8.39
C TYR A 159 -1.08 6.68 -8.93
N ALA A 160 -2.27 6.49 -8.36
CA ALA A 160 -3.24 5.51 -8.82
C ALA A 160 -4.64 6.11 -8.85
N LYS A 161 -5.38 5.89 -9.92
CA LYS A 161 -6.81 6.16 -10.00
C LYS A 161 -7.54 4.92 -9.49
N LEU A 162 -8.27 5.05 -8.40
CA LEU A 162 -9.04 3.98 -7.80
C LEU A 162 -10.50 4.02 -8.23
N THR A 163 -11.01 2.86 -8.62
CA THR A 163 -12.43 2.61 -8.88
C THR A 163 -12.88 1.43 -8.03
N VAL A 164 -14.00 1.54 -7.32
CA VAL A 164 -14.59 0.47 -6.52
C VAL A 164 -15.99 0.19 -7.01
N ASN A 165 -16.28 -1.04 -7.42
CA ASN A 165 -17.57 -1.46 -7.97
C ASN A 165 -18.09 -0.51 -9.07
N GLY A 166 -17.19 -0.06 -9.96
CA GLY A 166 -17.51 0.86 -11.04
C GLY A 166 -17.59 2.35 -10.63
N GLN A 167 -17.53 2.67 -9.34
CA GLN A 167 -17.53 4.05 -8.85
C GLN A 167 -16.09 4.57 -8.69
N SER A 168 -15.74 5.64 -9.42
CA SER A 168 -14.43 6.28 -9.28
C SER A 168 -14.30 6.99 -7.94
N LEU A 169 -13.23 6.68 -7.21
CA LEU A 169 -12.82 7.38 -5.99
C LEU A 169 -11.79 8.48 -6.25
N GLY A 170 -11.30 8.62 -7.50
CA GLY A 170 -10.30 9.61 -7.90
C GLY A 170 -8.86 9.15 -7.70
N VAL A 171 -7.92 10.11 -7.65
CA VAL A 171 -6.48 9.84 -7.59
C VAL A 171 -6.01 9.70 -6.14
N TYR A 172 -5.18 8.69 -5.91
CA TYR A 172 -4.56 8.35 -4.62
C TYR A 172 -3.04 8.35 -4.76
N ALA A 173 -2.32 8.61 -3.67
CA ALA A 173 -0.91 8.27 -3.60
C ALA A 173 -0.77 6.77 -3.29
N HIS A 174 -0.12 6.04 -4.20
CA HIS A 174 0.30 4.66 -3.99
C HIS A 174 1.68 4.66 -3.37
N VAL A 175 1.80 4.16 -2.13
CA VAL A 175 3.03 4.26 -1.33
C VAL A 175 3.56 2.87 -1.01
N GLU A 176 4.84 2.64 -1.25
CA GLU A 176 5.54 1.41 -0.89
C GLU A 176 5.47 1.19 0.63
N ARG A 177 5.10 -0.03 1.03
CA ARG A 177 5.12 -0.38 2.44
C ARG A 177 6.56 -0.48 2.96
N ILE A 178 6.86 0.18 4.09
CA ILE A 178 8.11 -0.03 4.80
C ILE A 178 8.10 -1.46 5.37
N HIS A 179 8.81 -2.36 4.67
CA HIS A 179 8.91 -3.78 4.99
C HIS A 179 10.10 -4.40 4.24
N ARG A 180 10.22 -5.74 4.22
CA ARG A 180 11.36 -6.46 3.63
C ARG A 180 11.80 -5.97 2.24
N PRO A 181 10.91 -5.76 1.24
CA PRO A 181 11.35 -5.29 -0.08
C PRO A 181 12.03 -3.93 -0.05
N LEU A 182 11.49 -2.97 0.71
CA LEU A 182 12.13 -1.66 0.90
C LEU A 182 13.47 -1.80 1.62
N LEU A 183 13.54 -2.58 2.71
CA LEU A 183 14.79 -2.77 3.46
C LEU A 183 15.86 -3.41 2.59
N LYS A 184 15.52 -4.44 1.82
CA LYS A 184 16.44 -5.10 0.90
C LYS A 184 16.95 -4.13 -0.18
N ARG A 185 16.06 -3.31 -0.75
CA ARG A 185 16.41 -2.29 -1.76
C ARG A 185 17.33 -1.20 -1.16
N ALA A 186 17.02 -0.74 0.05
CA ALA A 186 17.69 0.40 0.67
C ALA A 186 19.02 0.01 1.35
N PHE A 187 19.11 -1.18 1.93
CA PHE A 187 20.24 -1.61 2.78
C PHE A 187 20.94 -2.88 2.28
N GLY A 188 20.53 -3.42 1.12
CA GLY A 188 21.09 -4.65 0.55
C GLY A 188 20.66 -5.95 1.25
N ASN A 189 20.02 -5.87 2.42
CA ASN A 189 19.48 -7.00 3.16
C ASN A 189 18.27 -6.60 4.01
N ASP A 190 17.56 -7.58 4.56
CA ASP A 190 16.38 -7.39 5.42
C ASP A 190 16.50 -8.15 6.76
N ASN A 191 17.73 -8.43 7.21
CA ASN A 191 18.02 -9.21 8.41
C ASN A 191 17.88 -8.42 9.72
N GLY A 192 17.61 -7.12 9.64
CA GLY A 192 17.47 -6.25 10.79
C GLY A 192 16.14 -6.40 11.54
N VAL A 193 15.96 -5.54 12.53
CA VAL A 193 14.67 -5.36 13.22
C VAL A 193 14.01 -4.08 12.75
N LEU A 194 12.70 -4.11 12.59
CA LEU A 194 11.89 -2.95 12.19
C LEU A 194 10.82 -2.70 13.24
N TYR A 195 10.76 -1.46 13.68
CA TYR A 195 9.69 -0.93 14.52
C TYR A 195 9.01 0.25 13.84
N GLU A 196 7.73 0.40 14.09
CA GLU A 196 6.93 1.54 13.72
C GLU A 196 6.46 2.24 15.00
N SER A 197 6.54 3.57 15.05
CA SER A 197 5.97 4.36 16.13
C SER A 197 4.86 5.26 15.59
N THR A 198 3.74 5.31 16.33
CA THR A 198 2.64 6.22 16.05
C THR A 198 2.40 7.03 17.31
N GLU A 199 2.69 8.32 17.28
CA GLU A 199 2.58 9.22 18.46
C GLU A 199 3.37 8.66 19.67
N VAL A 200 4.64 8.26 19.44
CA VAL A 200 5.55 7.71 20.45
C VAL A 200 6.84 8.50 20.43
N ASP A 201 7.38 8.80 21.59
CA ASP A 201 8.66 9.48 21.78
C ASP A 201 9.77 8.52 22.24
N PHE A 202 11.04 8.89 22.02
CA PHE A 202 12.21 8.20 22.58
C PHE A 202 12.40 8.59 24.07
N ASN A 203 11.52 8.05 24.90
CA ASN A 203 11.49 8.25 26.32
C ASN A 203 11.33 6.88 27.00
N PRO A 204 11.98 6.59 28.14
CA PRO A 204 11.88 5.30 28.84
C PRO A 204 10.44 4.84 29.08
N ASP A 205 9.54 5.75 29.39
CA ASP A 205 8.14 5.46 29.67
C ASP A 205 7.35 5.06 28.41
N TRP A 206 7.88 5.35 27.19
CA TRP A 206 7.21 5.12 25.92
C TRP A 206 7.76 3.92 25.13
N ALA A 207 8.76 3.22 25.65
CA ALA A 207 9.40 2.09 24.97
C ALA A 207 8.41 1.00 24.51
N GLY A 208 7.32 0.78 25.28
CA GLY A 208 6.25 -0.17 24.96
C GLY A 208 5.41 0.22 23.74
N GLY A 209 5.33 1.52 23.41
CA GLY A 209 4.54 2.04 22.30
C GLY A 209 5.10 1.74 20.91
N PHE A 210 6.37 1.32 20.80
CA PHE A 210 6.97 0.93 19.51
C PHE A 210 6.42 -0.41 19.04
N GLU A 211 5.74 -0.43 17.91
CA GLU A 211 5.14 -1.61 17.32
C GLU A 211 6.19 -2.43 16.56
N HIS A 212 6.39 -3.68 16.96
CA HIS A 212 7.28 -4.61 16.27
C HIS A 212 6.71 -5.01 14.90
N LYS A 213 7.51 -4.89 13.84
CA LYS A 213 7.12 -5.23 12.46
C LYS A 213 7.92 -6.37 11.86
N LEU A 214 9.23 -6.44 12.14
CA LEU A 214 10.14 -7.44 11.58
C LEU A 214 11.28 -7.77 12.53
N GLY A 215 11.82 -8.97 12.35
CA GLY A 215 13.02 -9.46 13.04
C GLY A 215 12.76 -9.97 14.46
N PRO A 216 13.80 -10.31 15.22
CA PRO A 216 13.65 -10.80 16.60
C PRO A 216 13.32 -9.65 17.56
N ASP A 217 12.11 -9.65 18.13
CA ASP A 217 11.59 -8.56 18.98
C ASP A 217 12.47 -8.33 20.22
N GLU A 218 12.91 -9.40 20.90
CA GLU A 218 13.76 -9.28 22.08
C GLU A 218 15.06 -8.50 21.82
N VAL A 219 15.70 -8.76 20.68
CA VAL A 219 16.93 -8.05 20.27
C VAL A 219 16.64 -6.60 19.96
N GLY A 220 15.52 -6.33 19.25
CA GLY A 220 15.13 -4.99 18.87
C GLY A 220 14.72 -4.14 20.08
N ARG A 221 13.98 -4.69 21.03
CA ARG A 221 13.60 -3.98 22.27
C ARG A 221 14.82 -3.52 23.07
N LYS A 222 15.82 -4.37 23.21
CA LYS A 222 17.08 -3.96 23.87
C LYS A 222 17.75 -2.79 23.17
N LYS A 223 17.73 -2.75 21.82
CA LYS A 223 18.28 -1.61 21.05
C LYS A 223 17.45 -0.34 21.21
N ILE A 224 16.13 -0.43 21.22
CA ILE A 224 15.27 0.73 21.51
C ILE A 224 15.59 1.29 22.90
N GLN A 225 15.71 0.43 23.91
CA GLN A 225 16.08 0.83 25.28
C GLN A 225 17.47 1.47 25.38
N GLN A 226 18.39 1.15 24.48
CA GLN A 226 19.71 1.78 24.40
C GLN A 226 19.71 3.14 23.71
N LEU A 227 18.68 3.43 22.87
CA LEU A 227 18.51 4.69 22.18
C LEU A 227 17.77 5.74 23.05
N ILE A 228 17.08 5.26 24.06
CA ILE A 228 16.35 6.06 25.05
C ILE A 228 17.27 6.38 26.23
#